data_e3b68836a1a04554dc5d6fa964065ac1
#
_entry.id   e3b68836a1a04554dc5d6fa964065ac1
#
_cell.length_a   1.000
_cell.length_b   1.000
_cell.length_c   1.000
_cell.angle_alpha   90.00
_cell.angle_beta   90.00
_cell.angle_gamma   90.00
#
_symmetry.space_group_name_H-M   'P 1'
#
loop_
_entity.id
_entity.type
_entity.pdbx_description
1 polymer ?
#
loop_
_entity_poly.entity_id
_entity_poly.type
_entity_poly.pdbx_seq_one_letter_code
_entity_poly.pdbx_strand_id
1 'polypeptide(L)'
;MEELVSLCKRRGFVFQSGEVYGGLQGVYDYGPLGVELKNNLKNSWWSSMVYERDDIEGLDASILSKQELFKYSGHEETFSDPLVDCRSCKSRWREDLVKDGKCLSCGSTDLTEARAFNLMFRTPMGPVENEESFAYLRPETAQHIFTSFKNVQDSTSRQIPFGIAQIGKAFRNEINPRNFIFRLREFEQMELEYFVRPGDDEAALDYWRDQRLRWWEDQGIEPSSLEVYDVPESDLAHYSKRTLDIMYRFPHGLEELEGIANRTDFDLGSHTKNQRDLGLVSEAKKNDESTMRLAVQDIEAKKWYVPYVIEPSAGVDRGVLAVLNEAYTVEELGEGKERVVLRLKSHLSPIKAAVIPLKKNKEELVTLAKDIKSNLQSMGKGRVFLENTGNIGKAYRRHDEVGTPVCITVDFNSLENGTVTLRDRDTM
;
A
#
# COMPACT_ATOMS: atom_id res chain seq x y z
N MET A 1 -6.53 -16.04 -9.03
CA MET A 1 -7.26 -15.14 -8.14
C MET A 1 -8.20 -15.87 -7.17
N GLU A 2 -9.12 -16.72 -7.65
CA GLU A 2 -10.12 -17.40 -6.80
C GLU A 2 -9.48 -18.27 -5.69
N GLU A 3 -8.45 -19.03 -6.02
CA GLU A 3 -7.72 -19.85 -5.05
C GLU A 3 -7.03 -19.02 -3.97
N LEU A 4 -6.41 -17.90 -4.37
CA LEU A 4 -5.76 -16.97 -3.44
C LEU A 4 -6.79 -16.32 -2.51
N VAL A 5 -7.92 -15.85 -3.03
CA VAL A 5 -9.02 -15.30 -2.24
C VAL A 5 -9.57 -16.34 -1.26
N SER A 6 -9.77 -17.59 -1.71
CA SER A 6 -10.20 -18.71 -0.88
C SER A 6 -9.21 -18.98 0.26
N LEU A 7 -7.91 -19.00 -0.04
CA LEU A 7 -6.86 -19.15 0.97
C LEU A 7 -6.91 -17.99 1.99
N CYS A 8 -7.00 -16.75 1.51
CA CYS A 8 -7.05 -15.57 2.38
C CYS A 8 -8.22 -15.61 3.36
N LYS A 9 -9.42 -15.96 2.89
CA LYS A 9 -10.61 -16.12 3.74
C LYS A 9 -10.44 -17.25 4.73
N ARG A 10 -10.09 -18.45 4.25
CA ARG A 10 -9.96 -19.65 5.08
C ARG A 10 -8.89 -19.52 6.16
N ARG A 11 -7.80 -18.80 5.88
CA ARG A 11 -6.66 -18.67 6.80
C ARG A 11 -6.67 -17.37 7.60
N GLY A 12 -7.63 -16.49 7.39
CA GLY A 12 -7.79 -15.27 8.17
C GLY A 12 -6.78 -14.18 7.79
N PHE A 13 -6.51 -14.05 6.49
CA PHE A 13 -5.77 -12.91 5.97
C PHE A 13 -6.68 -11.72 5.69
N VAL A 14 -7.73 -11.91 4.90
CA VAL A 14 -8.61 -10.81 4.47
C VAL A 14 -10.06 -11.29 4.42
N PHE A 15 -10.95 -10.45 4.94
CA PHE A 15 -12.40 -10.66 4.94
C PHE A 15 -13.09 -9.47 4.28
N GLN A 16 -14.27 -9.67 3.73
CA GLN A 16 -15.09 -8.54 3.31
C GLN A 16 -15.64 -7.80 4.52
N SER A 17 -15.49 -6.48 4.56
CA SER A 17 -15.99 -5.68 5.69
C SER A 17 -17.51 -5.72 5.77
N GLY A 18 -18.05 -5.89 6.99
CA GLY A 18 -19.48 -5.98 7.21
C GLY A 18 -20.16 -7.22 6.62
N GLU A 19 -19.45 -8.33 6.42
CA GLU A 19 -19.96 -9.56 5.77
C GLU A 19 -21.26 -10.08 6.40
N VAL A 20 -21.44 -9.91 7.73
CA VAL A 20 -22.68 -10.28 8.45
C VAL A 20 -23.93 -9.54 7.95
N TYR A 21 -23.77 -8.42 7.24
CA TYR A 21 -24.83 -7.65 6.63
C TYR A 21 -24.78 -7.67 5.09
N GLY A 22 -24.08 -8.65 4.49
CA GLY A 22 -23.92 -8.79 3.05
C GLY A 22 -22.66 -8.14 2.47
N GLY A 23 -21.85 -7.52 3.32
CA GLY A 23 -20.60 -6.88 2.94
C GLY A 23 -20.73 -5.49 2.31
N LEU A 24 -19.66 -4.70 2.37
CA LEU A 24 -19.55 -3.42 1.69
C LEU A 24 -18.55 -3.55 0.54
N GLN A 25 -19.00 -3.28 -0.67
CA GLN A 25 -18.16 -3.42 -1.87
C GLN A 25 -16.96 -2.47 -1.85
N GLY A 26 -15.77 -3.02 -2.10
CA GLY A 26 -14.52 -2.24 -2.15
C GLY A 26 -13.97 -1.84 -0.79
N VAL A 27 -14.45 -2.50 0.29
CA VAL A 27 -13.93 -2.33 1.65
C VAL A 27 -13.67 -3.69 2.26
N TYR A 28 -12.49 -3.89 2.84
CA TYR A 28 -12.05 -5.16 3.40
C TYR A 28 -11.40 -4.98 4.77
N ASP A 29 -11.55 -6.00 5.60
CA ASP A 29 -10.93 -6.12 6.91
C ASP A 29 -9.75 -7.09 6.85
N TYR A 30 -8.63 -6.72 7.45
CA TYR A 30 -7.50 -7.62 7.61
C TYR A 30 -7.68 -8.48 8.86
N GLY A 31 -7.72 -9.80 8.65
CA GLY A 31 -7.82 -10.77 9.75
C GLY A 31 -6.50 -10.93 10.51
N PRO A 32 -6.47 -11.88 11.50
CA PRO A 32 -5.32 -12.03 12.39
C PRO A 32 -3.97 -12.31 11.73
N LEU A 33 -3.94 -12.96 10.55
CA LEU A 33 -2.71 -13.17 9.79
C LEU A 33 -2.46 -12.04 8.80
N GLY A 34 -3.53 -11.47 8.24
CA GLY A 34 -3.42 -10.38 7.29
C GLY A 34 -2.87 -9.11 7.92
N VAL A 35 -3.30 -8.75 9.13
CA VAL A 35 -2.79 -7.57 9.83
C VAL A 35 -1.30 -7.69 10.15
N GLU A 36 -0.82 -8.88 10.51
CA GLU A 36 0.60 -9.13 10.74
C GLU A 36 1.41 -8.99 9.44
N LEU A 37 0.96 -9.60 8.33
CA LEU A 37 1.60 -9.46 7.03
C LEU A 37 1.64 -7.99 6.58
N LYS A 38 0.51 -7.29 6.69
CA LYS A 38 0.39 -5.88 6.32
C LYS A 38 1.32 -4.99 7.15
N ASN A 39 1.38 -5.22 8.46
CA ASN A 39 2.27 -4.47 9.35
C ASN A 39 3.75 -4.79 9.05
N ASN A 40 4.09 -6.05 8.78
CA ASN A 40 5.45 -6.44 8.41
C ASN A 40 5.89 -5.75 7.11
N LEU A 41 5.03 -5.66 6.10
CA LEU A 41 5.31 -4.94 4.85
C LEU A 41 5.51 -3.44 5.10
N LYS A 42 4.61 -2.81 5.87
CA LYS A 42 4.74 -1.40 6.25
C LYS A 42 6.00 -1.12 7.06
N ASN A 43 6.35 -2.00 8.00
CA ASN A 43 7.56 -1.85 8.81
C ASN A 43 8.83 -2.00 7.96
N SER A 44 8.85 -2.92 6.98
CA SER A 44 9.95 -3.06 6.03
C SER A 44 10.13 -1.79 5.19
N TRP A 45 9.03 -1.22 4.70
CA TRP A 45 9.06 0.04 3.95
C TRP A 45 9.55 1.20 4.81
N TRP A 46 9.00 1.34 6.02
CA TRP A 46 9.39 2.41 6.94
C TRP A 46 10.86 2.31 7.36
N SER A 47 11.35 1.09 7.61
CA SER A 47 12.76 0.86 7.91
C SER A 47 13.65 1.35 6.78
N SER A 48 13.37 0.92 5.55
CA SER A 48 14.17 1.29 4.38
C SER A 48 14.10 2.76 4.00
N MET A 49 12.97 3.43 4.29
CA MET A 49 12.76 4.83 3.93
C MET A 49 13.21 5.81 5.03
N VAL A 50 12.96 5.48 6.30
CA VAL A 50 13.14 6.44 7.39
C VAL A 50 14.30 6.07 8.30
N TYR A 51 14.43 4.78 8.68
CA TYR A 51 15.45 4.41 9.68
C TYR A 51 16.84 4.16 9.10
N GLU A 52 16.92 3.67 7.87
CA GLU A 52 18.18 3.34 7.20
C GLU A 52 18.75 4.52 6.41
N ARG A 53 18.11 5.69 6.48
CA ARG A 53 18.49 6.91 5.76
C ARG A 53 18.54 8.12 6.67
N ASP A 54 19.47 9.03 6.35
CA ASP A 54 19.64 10.29 7.09
C ASP A 54 18.91 11.47 6.41
N ASP A 55 18.34 11.26 5.23
CA ASP A 55 17.76 12.32 4.39
C ASP A 55 16.23 12.25 4.28
N ILE A 56 15.56 11.41 5.09
CA ILE A 56 14.09 11.28 5.08
C ILE A 56 13.53 11.40 6.49
N GLU A 57 12.48 12.21 6.63
CA GLU A 57 11.71 12.38 7.86
C GLU A 57 10.34 11.70 7.74
N GLY A 58 9.82 11.21 8.86
CA GLY A 58 8.48 10.63 8.93
C GLY A 58 7.41 11.67 9.26
N LEU A 59 6.22 11.50 8.67
CA LEU A 59 5.04 12.31 8.97
C LEU A 59 3.81 11.40 9.14
N ASP A 60 2.93 11.74 10.09
CA ASP A 60 1.58 11.18 10.19
C ASP A 60 0.57 12.33 10.19
N ALA A 61 0.02 12.62 9.01
CA ALA A 61 -0.92 13.71 8.81
C ALA A 61 -2.37 13.26 8.98
N SER A 62 -3.27 14.21 9.24
CA SER A 62 -4.70 13.96 9.44
C SER A 62 -5.39 13.44 8.17
N ILE A 63 -6.45 12.64 8.36
CA ILE A 63 -7.30 12.17 7.26
C ILE A 63 -8.27 13.27 6.80
N LEU A 64 -8.84 14.01 7.76
CA LEU A 64 -9.77 15.09 7.47
C LEU A 64 -9.02 16.30 6.92
N SER A 65 -9.46 16.79 5.80
CA SER A 65 -8.78 17.81 5.01
C SER A 65 -9.70 18.99 4.72
N LYS A 66 -9.10 20.18 4.73
CA LYS A 66 -9.78 21.40 4.28
C LYS A 66 -9.99 21.38 2.77
N GLN A 67 -11.05 22.04 2.32
CA GLN A 67 -11.39 22.18 0.91
C GLN A 67 -10.27 22.87 0.11
N GLU A 68 -9.66 23.91 0.67
CA GLU A 68 -8.62 24.69 -0.01
C GLU A 68 -7.42 23.82 -0.44
N LEU A 69 -7.14 22.75 0.31
CA LEU A 69 -6.09 21.80 -0.04
C LEU A 69 -6.35 21.18 -1.43
N PHE A 70 -7.58 20.75 -1.69
CA PHE A 70 -7.95 20.10 -2.96
C PHE A 70 -8.36 21.06 -4.06
N LYS A 71 -8.76 22.27 -3.69
CA LYS A 71 -9.01 23.38 -4.63
C LYS A 71 -7.71 23.81 -5.33
N TYR A 72 -6.62 23.99 -4.56
CA TYR A 72 -5.34 24.47 -5.11
C TYR A 72 -4.49 23.35 -5.72
N SER A 73 -4.59 22.13 -5.25
CA SER A 73 -3.96 20.96 -5.89
C SER A 73 -4.67 20.49 -7.16
N GLY A 74 -5.83 21.06 -7.50
CA GLY A 74 -6.60 20.71 -8.69
C GLY A 74 -7.52 19.50 -8.56
N HIS A 75 -7.51 18.77 -7.44
CA HIS A 75 -8.34 17.58 -7.24
C HIS A 75 -9.84 17.84 -7.36
N GLU A 76 -10.34 19.01 -6.95
CA GLU A 76 -11.76 19.34 -7.10
C GLU A 76 -12.21 19.33 -8.58
N GLU A 77 -11.33 19.71 -9.49
CA GLU A 77 -11.63 19.88 -10.91
C GLU A 77 -11.28 18.65 -11.74
N THR A 78 -10.20 17.95 -11.40
CA THR A 78 -9.63 16.90 -12.25
C THR A 78 -9.76 15.49 -11.69
N PHE A 79 -9.98 15.33 -10.37
CA PHE A 79 -10.05 14.00 -9.74
C PHE A 79 -11.43 13.36 -9.92
N SER A 80 -11.74 13.02 -11.16
CA SER A 80 -13.04 12.47 -11.56
C SER A 80 -12.87 11.36 -12.59
N ASP A 81 -13.76 10.35 -12.49
CA ASP A 81 -13.93 9.31 -13.50
C ASP A 81 -15.18 9.59 -14.36
N PRO A 82 -15.16 9.24 -15.65
CA PRO A 82 -16.35 9.31 -16.50
C PRO A 82 -17.35 8.21 -16.10
N LEU A 83 -18.53 8.62 -15.64
CA LEU A 83 -19.62 7.76 -15.18
C LEU A 83 -20.73 7.65 -16.23
N VAL A 84 -21.12 6.41 -16.54
CA VAL A 84 -22.26 6.07 -17.41
C VAL A 84 -23.29 5.30 -16.60
N ASP A 85 -24.56 5.72 -16.68
CA ASP A 85 -25.71 5.02 -16.08
C ASP A 85 -26.44 4.17 -17.14
N CYS A 86 -26.80 2.92 -16.82
CA CYS A 86 -27.70 2.13 -17.62
C CYS A 86 -29.16 2.50 -17.28
N ARG A 87 -29.94 3.01 -18.25
CA ARG A 87 -31.33 3.41 -18.02
C ARG A 87 -32.26 2.21 -17.78
N SER A 88 -31.88 1.02 -18.30
CA SER A 88 -32.68 -0.20 -18.17
C SER A 88 -32.55 -0.86 -16.78
N CYS A 89 -31.33 -1.14 -16.30
CA CYS A 89 -31.11 -1.87 -15.04
C CYS A 89 -30.60 -1.00 -13.89
N LYS A 90 -30.37 0.31 -14.12
CA LYS A 90 -29.85 1.28 -13.16
C LYS A 90 -28.43 1.01 -12.65
N SER A 91 -27.72 0.08 -13.28
CA SER A 91 -26.29 -0.16 -12.99
C SER A 91 -25.44 1.02 -13.45
N ARG A 92 -24.35 1.29 -12.75
CA ARG A 92 -23.39 2.37 -13.02
C ARG A 92 -22.05 1.80 -13.36
N TRP A 93 -21.41 2.40 -14.36
CA TRP A 93 -20.14 1.93 -14.87
C TRP A 93 -19.22 3.10 -15.17
N ARG A 94 -17.93 2.89 -14.97
CA ARG A 94 -16.91 3.75 -15.57
C ARG A 94 -16.94 3.54 -17.09
N GLU A 95 -16.84 4.60 -17.86
CA GLU A 95 -17.03 4.58 -19.33
C GLU A 95 -16.07 3.59 -20.03
N ASP A 96 -14.79 3.57 -19.60
CA ASP A 96 -13.76 2.68 -20.16
C ASP A 96 -14.07 1.18 -20.00
N LEU A 97 -14.95 0.81 -19.06
CA LEU A 97 -15.40 -0.56 -18.88
C LEU A 97 -16.54 -0.94 -19.83
N VAL A 98 -17.29 0.03 -20.37
CA VAL A 98 -18.45 -0.19 -21.25
C VAL A 98 -17.97 -0.35 -22.67
N LYS A 99 -17.48 -1.56 -23.00
CA LYS A 99 -17.08 -1.90 -24.36
C LYS A 99 -18.31 -2.09 -25.26
N ASP A 100 -18.19 -1.67 -26.51
CA ASP A 100 -19.26 -1.80 -27.55
C ASP A 100 -20.58 -1.09 -27.19
N GLY A 101 -20.58 -0.11 -26.26
CA GLY A 101 -21.76 0.65 -25.86
C GLY A 101 -22.85 -0.20 -25.19
N LYS A 102 -22.49 -1.31 -24.53
CA LYS A 102 -23.43 -2.21 -23.86
C LYS A 102 -23.22 -2.27 -22.36
N CYS A 103 -24.32 -2.23 -21.61
CA CYS A 103 -24.28 -2.44 -20.17
C CYS A 103 -23.74 -3.83 -19.80
N LEU A 104 -22.76 -3.88 -18.91
CA LEU A 104 -22.13 -5.14 -18.47
C LEU A 104 -23.08 -6.03 -17.65
N SER A 105 -24.13 -5.47 -17.02
CA SER A 105 -25.09 -6.23 -16.23
C SER A 105 -26.22 -6.84 -17.05
N CYS A 106 -26.80 -6.08 -17.99
CA CYS A 106 -28.02 -6.51 -18.69
C CYS A 106 -27.91 -6.50 -20.22
N GLY A 107 -26.76 -6.10 -20.79
CA GLY A 107 -26.54 -6.06 -22.23
C GLY A 107 -27.28 -4.93 -22.98
N SER A 108 -28.03 -4.08 -22.28
CA SER A 108 -28.77 -2.94 -22.88
C SER A 108 -27.82 -1.92 -23.48
N THR A 109 -28.20 -1.33 -24.61
CA THR A 109 -27.51 -0.19 -25.24
C THR A 109 -28.08 1.17 -24.78
N ASP A 110 -29.15 1.17 -23.97
CA ASP A 110 -29.75 2.40 -23.45
C ASP A 110 -28.94 2.92 -22.25
N LEU A 111 -27.84 3.60 -22.58
CA LEU A 111 -26.91 4.22 -21.65
C LEU A 111 -27.05 5.75 -21.69
N THR A 112 -26.66 6.40 -20.59
CA THR A 112 -26.53 7.86 -20.58
C THR A 112 -25.23 8.28 -21.27
N GLU A 113 -25.11 9.55 -21.62
CA GLU A 113 -23.81 10.14 -21.89
C GLU A 113 -22.94 10.08 -20.63
N ALA A 114 -21.62 10.02 -20.84
CA ALA A 114 -20.68 10.06 -19.74
C ALA A 114 -20.70 11.42 -19.05
N ARG A 115 -20.63 11.40 -17.73
CA ARG A 115 -20.51 12.61 -16.90
C ARG A 115 -19.37 12.44 -15.90
N ALA A 116 -18.68 13.53 -15.60
CA ALA A 116 -17.64 13.54 -14.58
C ALA A 116 -18.22 13.18 -13.20
N PHE A 117 -17.61 12.23 -12.52
CA PHE A 117 -17.95 11.84 -11.15
C PHE A 117 -16.70 12.01 -10.28
N ASN A 118 -16.71 13.01 -9.40
CA ASN A 118 -15.61 13.25 -8.48
C ASN A 118 -15.47 12.11 -7.46
N LEU A 119 -14.25 11.59 -7.32
CA LEU A 119 -13.94 10.43 -6.48
C LEU A 119 -13.67 10.78 -5.01
N MET A 120 -13.70 12.05 -4.62
CA MET A 120 -13.46 12.41 -3.22
C MET A 120 -14.71 12.18 -2.36
N PHE A 121 -14.49 11.58 -1.18
CA PHE A 121 -15.49 11.57 -0.13
C PHE A 121 -15.47 12.88 0.66
N ARG A 122 -16.64 13.43 0.95
CA ARG A 122 -16.80 14.56 1.87
C ARG A 122 -17.75 14.20 3.00
N THR A 123 -17.54 14.82 4.16
CA THR A 123 -18.37 14.62 5.35
C THR A 123 -18.66 15.95 6.04
N PRO A 124 -19.88 16.17 6.57
CA PRO A 124 -20.16 17.37 7.35
C PRO A 124 -19.35 17.38 8.66
N MET A 125 -18.90 18.55 9.07
CA MET A 125 -18.24 18.78 10.34
C MET A 125 -19.08 19.71 11.22
N GLY A 126 -19.25 19.35 12.50
CA GLY A 126 -20.03 20.12 13.45
C GLY A 126 -21.55 19.86 13.37
N PRO A 127 -22.34 20.62 14.13
CA PRO A 127 -23.76 20.33 14.34
C PRO A 127 -24.68 20.88 13.25
N VAL A 128 -24.18 21.70 12.33
CA VAL A 128 -24.97 22.34 11.25
C VAL A 128 -24.34 21.98 9.91
N GLU A 129 -25.15 21.41 9.03
CA GLU A 129 -24.73 21.11 7.66
C GLU A 129 -24.93 22.34 6.77
N ASN A 130 -23.84 22.95 6.33
CA ASN A 130 -23.82 24.00 5.31
C ASN A 130 -22.60 23.78 4.40
N GLU A 131 -22.51 24.50 3.28
CA GLU A 131 -21.42 24.33 2.31
C GLU A 131 -20.02 24.66 2.91
N GLU A 132 -19.95 25.43 3.98
CA GLU A 132 -18.69 25.80 4.65
C GLU A 132 -18.29 24.77 5.74
N SER A 133 -19.20 23.85 6.10
CA SER A 133 -18.99 22.86 7.17
C SER A 133 -18.50 21.50 6.70
N PHE A 134 -18.14 21.35 5.43
CA PHE A 134 -17.63 20.08 4.91
C PHE A 134 -16.11 19.95 5.04
N ALA A 135 -15.68 18.72 5.37
CA ALA A 135 -14.31 18.28 5.21
C ALA A 135 -14.25 17.14 4.20
N TYR A 136 -13.12 17.00 3.51
CA TYR A 136 -12.85 15.86 2.66
C TYR A 136 -12.11 14.77 3.43
N LEU A 137 -12.40 13.51 3.13
CA LEU A 137 -11.52 12.40 3.43
C LEU A 137 -10.43 12.38 2.34
N ARG A 138 -9.18 12.46 2.73
CA ARG A 138 -8.06 12.58 1.77
C ARG A 138 -8.05 11.44 0.75
N PRO A 139 -7.98 11.73 -0.57
CA PRO A 139 -7.89 10.71 -1.62
C PRO A 139 -6.49 10.15 -1.81
N GLU A 140 -5.48 10.80 -1.19
CA GLU A 140 -4.07 10.44 -1.18
C GLU A 140 -3.38 11.03 0.05
N THR A 141 -2.19 10.56 0.36
CA THR A 141 -1.41 11.05 1.49
C THR A 141 -0.48 12.23 1.13
N ALA A 142 -0.23 12.47 -0.16
CA ALA A 142 0.72 13.46 -0.68
C ALA A 142 0.44 14.89 -0.25
N GLN A 143 -0.79 15.37 -0.42
CA GLN A 143 -1.10 16.79 -0.26
C GLN A 143 -0.81 17.35 1.14
N HIS A 144 -0.98 16.52 2.17
CA HIS A 144 -0.62 16.93 3.53
C HIS A 144 0.90 16.98 3.75
N ILE A 145 1.67 16.20 3.01
CA ILE A 145 3.13 16.29 3.04
C ILE A 145 3.57 17.63 2.50
N PHE A 146 3.02 18.08 1.37
CA PHE A 146 3.35 19.37 0.76
C PHE A 146 3.02 20.55 1.70
N THR A 147 1.83 20.54 2.30
CA THR A 147 1.45 21.63 3.23
C THR A 147 2.22 21.58 4.54
N SER A 148 2.80 20.43 4.92
CA SER A 148 3.67 20.29 6.09
C SER A 148 5.16 20.49 5.78
N PHE A 149 5.55 20.66 4.52
CA PHE A 149 6.94 20.78 4.06
C PHE A 149 7.74 21.77 4.92
N LYS A 150 7.23 23.00 5.09
CA LYS A 150 7.94 24.05 5.85
C LYS A 150 8.04 23.71 7.35
N ASN A 151 7.00 23.14 7.93
CA ASN A 151 7.00 22.72 9.32
C ASN A 151 8.04 21.64 9.60
N VAL A 152 8.13 20.64 8.70
CA VAL A 152 9.13 19.57 8.83
C VAL A 152 10.52 20.14 8.60
N GLN A 153 10.73 20.89 7.53
CA GLN A 153 12.03 21.51 7.22
C GLN A 153 12.58 22.33 8.39
N ASP A 154 11.73 23.19 8.99
CA ASP A 154 12.16 24.09 10.08
C ASP A 154 12.42 23.32 11.39
N SER A 155 11.57 22.34 11.72
CA SER A 155 11.70 21.58 12.96
C SER A 155 12.88 20.61 12.95
N THR A 156 13.27 20.12 11.79
CA THR A 156 14.38 19.16 11.62
C THR A 156 15.65 19.80 11.08
N SER A 157 15.59 21.07 10.67
CA SER A 157 16.70 21.81 10.04
C SER A 157 17.24 21.15 8.76
N ARG A 158 16.37 20.42 8.03
CA ARG A 158 16.75 19.73 6.80
C ARG A 158 17.03 20.70 5.66
N GLN A 159 17.99 20.32 4.85
CA GLN A 159 18.33 21.03 3.61
C GLN A 159 18.04 20.13 2.40
N ILE A 160 17.76 20.76 1.27
CA ILE A 160 17.55 20.06 0.01
C ILE A 160 18.88 19.41 -0.48
N PRO A 161 18.89 18.12 -0.85
CA PRO A 161 17.73 17.24 -0.98
C PRO A 161 17.33 16.56 0.35
N PHE A 162 16.04 16.42 0.59
CA PHE A 162 15.50 15.59 1.66
C PHE A 162 14.07 15.13 1.31
N GLY A 163 13.58 14.11 2.00
CA GLY A 163 12.24 13.57 1.80
C GLY A 163 11.36 13.60 3.06
N ILE A 164 10.06 13.51 2.83
CA ILE A 164 9.06 13.29 3.88
C ILE A 164 8.24 12.07 3.50
N ALA A 165 8.25 11.05 4.36
CA ALA A 165 7.59 9.78 4.16
C ALA A 165 6.34 9.65 5.04
N GLN A 166 5.28 9.05 4.49
CA GLN A 166 4.05 8.78 5.21
C GLN A 166 3.47 7.42 4.84
N ILE A 167 2.93 6.70 5.83
CA ILE A 167 2.02 5.58 5.62
C ILE A 167 0.67 5.98 6.21
N GLY A 168 -0.38 5.93 5.41
CA GLY A 168 -1.69 6.36 5.91
C GLY A 168 -2.86 5.92 5.05
N LYS A 169 -4.04 5.99 5.65
CA LYS A 169 -5.32 5.75 4.99
C LYS A 169 -5.61 6.84 3.96
N ALA A 170 -6.16 6.39 2.82
CA ALA A 170 -6.71 7.23 1.77
C ALA A 170 -8.06 6.65 1.30
N PHE A 171 -8.90 7.51 0.69
CA PHE A 171 -10.30 7.19 0.39
C PHE A 171 -10.66 7.67 -1.00
N ARG A 172 -11.14 6.75 -1.86
CA ARG A 172 -11.61 7.08 -3.21
C ARG A 172 -12.98 6.47 -3.44
N ASN A 173 -13.97 7.28 -3.75
CA ASN A 173 -15.33 6.82 -4.03
C ASN A 173 -15.41 6.12 -5.39
N GLU A 174 -14.67 5.03 -5.53
CA GLU A 174 -14.57 4.23 -6.75
C GLU A 174 -15.95 3.80 -7.25
N ILE A 175 -16.22 4.02 -8.54
CA ILE A 175 -17.47 3.62 -9.18
C ILE A 175 -17.58 2.08 -9.18
N ASN A 176 -16.51 1.41 -9.61
CA ASN A 176 -16.45 -0.05 -9.73
C ASN A 176 -15.21 -0.63 -9.01
N PRO A 177 -15.22 -0.76 -7.68
CA PRO A 177 -14.20 -1.52 -6.97
C PRO A 177 -14.15 -2.97 -7.49
N ARG A 178 -12.93 -3.51 -7.68
CA ARG A 178 -12.75 -4.83 -8.30
C ARG A 178 -11.42 -5.48 -7.94
N ASN A 179 -11.29 -6.73 -8.30
CA ASN A 179 -10.05 -7.51 -8.19
C ASN A 179 -9.56 -7.65 -6.74
N PHE A 180 -10.49 -8.02 -5.83
CA PHE A 180 -10.18 -8.23 -4.41
C PHE A 180 -9.63 -6.95 -3.76
N ILE A 181 -8.44 -7.00 -3.13
CA ILE A 181 -7.81 -5.84 -2.49
C ILE A 181 -6.96 -4.98 -3.45
N PHE A 182 -7.14 -5.12 -4.77
CA PHE A 182 -6.43 -4.33 -5.77
C PHE A 182 -7.01 -2.91 -5.95
N ARG A 183 -8.35 -2.78 -6.07
CA ARG A 183 -9.05 -1.49 -6.23
C ARG A 183 -10.12 -1.32 -5.18
N LEU A 184 -9.86 -0.46 -4.22
CA LEU A 184 -10.61 -0.27 -2.98
C LEU A 184 -11.14 1.16 -2.86
N ARG A 185 -12.18 1.35 -2.03
CA ARG A 185 -12.66 2.67 -1.61
C ARG A 185 -11.93 3.22 -0.39
N GLU A 186 -11.47 2.34 0.48
CA GLU A 186 -10.61 2.65 1.62
C GLU A 186 -9.35 1.78 1.52
N PHE A 187 -8.18 2.39 1.51
CA PHE A 187 -6.89 1.71 1.35
C PHE A 187 -5.80 2.45 2.13
N GLU A 188 -4.61 1.89 2.18
CA GLU A 188 -3.42 2.56 2.72
C GLU A 188 -2.40 2.80 1.62
N GLN A 189 -1.73 3.96 1.67
CA GLN A 189 -0.58 4.29 0.83
C GLN A 189 0.69 4.33 1.67
N MET A 190 1.80 3.97 1.04
CA MET A 190 3.19 4.24 1.44
C MET A 190 3.72 5.25 0.44
N GLU A 191 3.93 6.48 0.87
CA GLU A 191 4.21 7.61 -0.01
C GLU A 191 5.41 8.40 0.51
N LEU A 192 6.31 8.74 -0.39
CA LEU A 192 7.47 9.58 -0.14
C LEU A 192 7.43 10.78 -1.09
N GLU A 193 7.57 11.97 -0.53
CA GLU A 193 7.83 13.18 -1.30
C GLU A 193 9.29 13.58 -1.12
N TYR A 194 10.10 13.37 -2.15
CA TYR A 194 11.52 13.67 -2.12
C TYR A 194 11.81 14.98 -2.84
N PHE A 195 12.23 15.97 -2.07
CA PHE A 195 12.45 17.34 -2.52
C PHE A 195 13.87 17.52 -3.04
N VAL A 196 14.00 17.99 -4.29
CA VAL A 196 15.28 18.18 -4.96
C VAL A 196 15.40 19.60 -5.53
N ARG A 197 16.61 20.01 -5.90
CA ARG A 197 16.80 21.24 -6.68
C ARG A 197 16.25 21.07 -8.10
N PRO A 198 15.65 22.12 -8.70
CA PRO A 198 15.36 22.12 -10.13
C PRO A 198 16.62 21.80 -10.94
N GLY A 199 16.53 20.80 -11.82
CA GLY A 199 17.65 20.29 -12.62
C GLY A 199 18.26 18.97 -12.10
N ASP A 200 18.02 18.59 -10.84
CA ASP A 200 18.45 17.31 -10.28
C ASP A 200 17.34 16.23 -10.38
N ASP A 201 16.18 16.61 -10.87
CA ASP A 201 14.94 15.85 -10.86
C ASP A 201 15.01 14.54 -11.67
N GLU A 202 15.59 14.55 -12.86
CA GLU A 202 15.68 13.34 -13.69
C GLU A 202 16.60 12.27 -13.05
N ALA A 203 17.75 12.71 -12.51
CA ALA A 203 18.66 11.82 -11.82
C ALA A 203 18.03 11.23 -10.54
N ALA A 204 17.26 12.04 -9.84
CA ALA A 204 16.53 11.59 -8.64
C ALA A 204 15.39 10.64 -9.00
N LEU A 205 14.68 10.85 -10.11
CA LEU A 205 13.64 9.94 -10.60
C LEU A 205 14.22 8.55 -10.92
N ASP A 206 15.32 8.50 -11.67
CA ASP A 206 16.00 7.25 -12.00
C ASP A 206 16.55 6.55 -10.75
N TYR A 207 17.11 7.31 -9.81
CA TYR A 207 17.58 6.79 -8.52
C TYR A 207 16.44 6.12 -7.74
N TRP A 208 15.29 6.80 -7.60
CA TRP A 208 14.17 6.26 -6.86
C TRP A 208 13.55 5.05 -7.55
N ARG A 209 13.44 5.02 -8.88
CA ARG A 209 13.05 3.83 -9.64
C ARG A 209 13.90 2.62 -9.23
N ASP A 210 15.23 2.76 -9.25
CA ASP A 210 16.14 1.66 -8.96
C ASP A 210 16.07 1.21 -7.50
N GLN A 211 15.90 2.17 -6.56
CA GLN A 211 15.70 1.84 -5.15
C GLN A 211 14.38 1.09 -4.92
N ARG A 212 13.31 1.49 -5.59
CA ARG A 212 12.00 0.86 -5.42
C ARG A 212 11.95 -0.55 -6.00
N LEU A 213 12.53 -0.76 -7.17
CA LEU A 213 12.66 -2.10 -7.76
C LEU A 213 13.38 -3.06 -6.81
N ARG A 214 14.56 -2.67 -6.29
CA ARG A 214 15.31 -3.48 -5.33
C ARG A 214 14.51 -3.79 -4.07
N TRP A 215 13.79 -2.79 -3.56
CA TRP A 215 12.98 -3.00 -2.37
C TRP A 215 11.87 -4.05 -2.60
N TRP A 216 11.20 -4.03 -3.76
CA TRP A 216 10.21 -5.06 -4.09
C TRP A 216 10.82 -6.45 -4.24
N GLU A 217 12.02 -6.55 -4.82
CA GLU A 217 12.80 -7.81 -4.87
C GLU A 217 13.10 -8.33 -3.46
N ASP A 218 13.49 -7.47 -2.54
CA ASP A 218 13.72 -7.82 -1.13
C ASP A 218 12.44 -8.30 -0.43
N GLN A 219 11.25 -7.81 -0.86
CA GLN A 219 9.97 -8.34 -0.39
C GLN A 219 9.62 -9.71 -0.99
N GLY A 220 10.40 -10.21 -1.92
CA GLY A 220 10.25 -11.52 -2.53
C GLY A 220 9.51 -11.52 -3.85
N ILE A 221 9.34 -10.36 -4.48
CA ILE A 221 8.85 -10.26 -5.85
C ILE A 221 9.98 -10.59 -6.81
N GLU A 222 9.76 -11.58 -7.69
CA GLU A 222 10.76 -11.95 -8.68
C GLU A 222 10.95 -10.83 -9.72
N PRO A 223 12.20 -10.50 -10.13
CA PRO A 223 12.45 -9.45 -11.11
C PRO A 223 11.71 -9.66 -12.44
N SER A 224 11.49 -10.92 -12.83
CA SER A 224 10.72 -11.28 -14.04
C SER A 224 9.23 -11.00 -13.94
N SER A 225 8.71 -10.76 -12.74
CA SER A 225 7.32 -10.38 -12.47
C SER A 225 7.11 -8.86 -12.50
N LEU A 226 8.21 -8.07 -12.57
CA LEU A 226 8.21 -6.62 -12.62
C LEU A 226 8.56 -6.10 -14.02
N GLU A 227 7.95 -4.98 -14.39
CA GLU A 227 8.24 -4.24 -15.62
C GLU A 227 8.15 -2.74 -15.34
N VAL A 228 9.09 -1.95 -15.86
CA VAL A 228 9.02 -0.49 -15.76
C VAL A 228 8.31 0.05 -16.99
N TYR A 229 7.24 0.79 -16.77
CA TYR A 229 6.48 1.46 -17.81
C TYR A 229 6.67 2.96 -17.71
N ASP A 230 7.24 3.57 -18.76
CA ASP A 230 7.35 5.02 -18.88
C ASP A 230 6.03 5.56 -19.42
N VAL A 231 5.28 6.29 -18.59
CA VAL A 231 3.93 6.74 -18.92
C VAL A 231 3.99 7.77 -20.05
N PRO A 232 3.22 7.57 -21.15
CA PRO A 232 3.20 8.52 -22.27
C PRO A 232 2.73 9.91 -21.83
N GLU A 233 3.24 10.95 -22.46
CA GLU A 233 2.89 12.35 -22.17
C GLU A 233 1.39 12.62 -22.19
N SER A 234 0.63 11.94 -23.08
CA SER A 234 -0.83 12.05 -23.17
C SER A 234 -1.58 11.56 -21.95
N ASP A 235 -0.96 10.68 -21.16
CA ASP A 235 -1.58 9.97 -20.05
C ASP A 235 -1.07 10.46 -18.68
N LEU A 236 -0.10 11.40 -18.70
CA LEU A 236 0.46 12.00 -17.49
C LEU A 236 -0.61 12.78 -16.72
N ALA A 237 -0.55 12.68 -15.40
CA ALA A 237 -1.31 13.57 -14.53
C ALA A 237 -0.88 15.03 -14.73
N HIS A 238 -1.82 15.96 -14.52
CA HIS A 238 -1.62 17.40 -14.76
C HIS A 238 -0.43 18.02 -14.02
N TYR A 239 0.03 17.40 -12.95
CA TYR A 239 1.16 17.82 -12.13
C TYR A 239 2.49 17.19 -12.54
N SER A 240 2.46 16.16 -13.36
CA SER A 240 3.64 15.34 -13.64
C SER A 240 4.33 15.74 -14.95
N LYS A 241 5.64 15.91 -14.89
CA LYS A 241 6.51 16.03 -16.03
C LYS A 241 6.87 14.68 -16.64
N ARG A 242 7.02 13.66 -15.81
CA ARG A 242 7.32 12.28 -16.18
C ARG A 242 6.90 11.34 -15.06
N THR A 243 6.36 10.19 -15.39
CA THR A 243 5.99 9.14 -14.45
C THR A 243 6.52 7.80 -14.93
N LEU A 244 7.13 7.05 -14.03
CA LEU A 244 7.55 5.67 -14.24
C LEU A 244 6.71 4.77 -13.34
N ASP A 245 5.94 3.86 -13.94
CA ASP A 245 5.17 2.88 -13.19
C ASP A 245 5.95 1.57 -13.10
N ILE A 246 6.10 1.05 -11.89
CA ILE A 246 6.53 -0.32 -11.65
C ILE A 246 5.28 -1.19 -11.78
N MET A 247 5.18 -1.90 -12.89
CA MET A 247 4.11 -2.83 -13.18
C MET A 247 4.42 -4.19 -12.57
N TYR A 248 3.39 -4.87 -12.06
CA TYR A 248 3.50 -6.24 -11.56
C TYR A 248 2.45 -7.14 -12.23
N ARG A 249 2.81 -8.39 -12.42
CA ARG A 249 1.96 -9.39 -13.06
C ARG A 249 1.00 -10.03 -12.05
N PHE A 250 -0.08 -9.29 -11.75
CA PHE A 250 -1.17 -9.77 -10.88
C PHE A 250 -1.95 -10.93 -11.54
N PRO A 251 -2.75 -11.68 -10.77
CA PRO A 251 -3.58 -12.76 -11.33
C PRO A 251 -4.58 -12.32 -12.40
N HIS A 252 -4.90 -11.03 -12.46
CA HIS A 252 -5.84 -10.43 -13.43
C HIS A 252 -5.15 -9.63 -14.55
N GLY A 253 -3.84 -9.62 -14.59
CA GLY A 253 -3.06 -8.97 -15.65
C GLY A 253 -1.87 -8.17 -15.13
N LEU A 254 -1.14 -7.59 -16.07
CA LEU A 254 -0.07 -6.65 -15.79
C LEU A 254 -0.69 -5.30 -15.42
N GLU A 255 -0.49 -4.87 -14.18
CA GLU A 255 -1.08 -3.65 -13.63
C GLU A 255 -0.05 -2.94 -12.73
N GLU A 256 -0.26 -1.66 -12.49
CA GLU A 256 0.58 -0.81 -11.65
C GLU A 256 0.62 -1.31 -10.19
N LEU A 257 1.84 -1.51 -9.69
CA LEU A 257 2.14 -1.79 -8.28
C LEU A 257 2.57 -0.53 -7.53
N GLU A 258 3.41 0.29 -8.15
CA GLU A 258 3.93 1.54 -7.59
C GLU A 258 4.18 2.55 -8.70
N GLY A 259 3.78 3.81 -8.51
CA GLY A 259 4.11 4.93 -9.39
C GLY A 259 5.28 5.73 -8.85
N ILE A 260 6.12 6.28 -9.74
CA ILE A 260 7.21 7.19 -9.38
C ILE A 260 7.09 8.41 -10.28
N ALA A 261 6.60 9.54 -9.75
CA ALA A 261 6.30 10.73 -10.49
C ALA A 261 7.31 11.87 -10.25
N ASN A 262 7.72 12.53 -11.31
CA ASN A 262 8.38 13.85 -11.25
C ASN A 262 7.30 14.94 -11.30
N ARG A 263 6.95 15.49 -10.13
CA ARG A 263 5.86 16.47 -9.95
C ARG A 263 6.32 17.91 -10.13
N THR A 264 7.59 18.13 -10.47
CA THR A 264 8.20 19.45 -10.61
C THR A 264 7.97 20.35 -9.38
N ASP A 265 7.73 21.63 -9.57
CA ASP A 265 7.39 22.60 -8.52
C ASP A 265 5.88 22.78 -8.33
N PHE A 266 5.04 21.90 -8.94
CA PHE A 266 3.60 22.08 -9.01
C PHE A 266 2.96 22.15 -7.61
N ASP A 267 3.20 21.15 -6.75
CA ASP A 267 2.48 21.04 -5.49
C ASP A 267 2.88 22.11 -4.47
N LEU A 268 4.19 22.28 -4.24
CA LEU A 268 4.66 23.37 -3.37
C LEU A 268 4.32 24.73 -3.97
N GLY A 269 4.38 24.85 -5.28
CA GLY A 269 3.97 26.05 -6.04
C GLY A 269 2.49 26.38 -5.86
N SER A 270 1.61 25.37 -5.88
CA SER A 270 0.16 25.54 -5.68
C SER A 270 -0.20 25.99 -4.26
N HIS A 271 0.56 25.56 -3.27
CA HIS A 271 0.28 25.83 -1.86
C HIS A 271 1.10 27.01 -1.27
N THR A 272 2.00 27.61 -2.02
CA THR A 272 2.84 28.72 -1.52
C THR A 272 2.18 30.08 -1.65
N LYS A 273 2.41 30.97 -0.68
CA LYS A 273 2.14 32.41 -0.88
C LYS A 273 3.18 33.07 -1.78
N ASN A 274 2.81 34.19 -2.39
CA ASN A 274 3.71 35.01 -3.22
C ASN A 274 4.31 34.26 -4.41
N GLN A 275 3.51 33.49 -5.10
CA GLN A 275 3.89 32.66 -6.26
C GLN A 275 4.64 33.44 -7.34
N ARG A 276 4.24 34.71 -7.59
CA ARG A 276 4.81 35.57 -8.68
C ARG A 276 6.30 35.79 -8.56
N ASP A 277 6.84 35.78 -7.34
CA ASP A 277 8.24 36.07 -7.07
C ASP A 277 9.14 34.82 -7.15
N LEU A 278 8.57 33.66 -7.48
CA LEU A 278 9.26 32.37 -7.39
C LEU A 278 9.64 31.77 -8.74
N GLY A 279 9.10 32.31 -9.85
CA GLY A 279 9.43 31.82 -11.20
C GLY A 279 9.07 30.35 -11.39
N LEU A 280 7.84 29.97 -11.00
CA LEU A 280 7.33 28.60 -11.14
C LEU A 280 7.37 28.18 -12.60
N VAL A 281 7.75 26.94 -12.86
CA VAL A 281 7.72 26.32 -14.18
C VAL A 281 6.35 25.71 -14.46
N SER A 282 5.68 25.19 -13.43
CA SER A 282 4.36 24.62 -13.54
C SER A 282 3.25 25.69 -13.57
N GLU A 283 2.15 25.36 -14.23
CA GLU A 283 0.94 26.19 -14.22
C GLU A 283 0.13 25.98 -12.94
N ALA A 284 0.63 26.51 -11.82
CA ALA A 284 -0.07 26.45 -10.55
C ALA A 284 -1.20 27.49 -10.49
N LYS A 285 -2.35 27.10 -9.94
CA LYS A 285 -3.49 27.99 -9.69
C LYS A 285 -3.08 29.12 -8.73
N LYS A 286 -3.45 30.36 -9.04
CA LYS A 286 -3.17 31.51 -8.17
C LYS A 286 -3.75 31.28 -6.77
N ASN A 287 -2.89 31.33 -5.75
CA ASN A 287 -3.24 31.09 -4.36
C ASN A 287 -3.05 32.34 -3.52
N ASP A 288 -4.14 33.06 -3.26
CA ASP A 288 -4.15 34.24 -2.38
C ASP A 288 -4.51 33.87 -0.92
N GLU A 289 -4.87 32.63 -0.63
CA GLU A 289 -5.28 32.14 0.69
C GLU A 289 -4.12 31.55 1.50
N SER A 290 -3.02 31.18 0.83
CA SER A 290 -1.85 30.64 1.53
C SER A 290 -1.15 31.67 2.40
N THR A 291 -0.86 31.29 3.61
CA THR A 291 -0.16 32.12 4.62
C THR A 291 1.34 31.80 4.70
N MET A 292 1.80 30.72 4.10
CA MET A 292 3.19 30.23 4.19
C MET A 292 3.91 30.28 2.85
N ARG A 293 5.21 30.51 2.90
CA ARG A 293 6.09 30.46 1.71
C ARG A 293 6.76 29.08 1.65
N LEU A 294 6.35 28.25 0.73
CA LEU A 294 6.88 26.91 0.52
C LEU A 294 8.02 26.94 -0.53
N ALA A 295 9.07 27.67 -0.21
CA ALA A 295 10.23 27.86 -1.07
C ALA A 295 11.50 27.86 -0.24
N VAL A 296 12.63 27.58 -0.85
CA VAL A 296 13.95 27.53 -0.24
C VAL A 296 14.82 28.64 -0.82
N GLN A 297 15.65 29.24 0.04
CA GLN A 297 16.60 30.24 -0.39
C GLN A 297 17.92 29.59 -0.82
N ASP A 298 18.31 29.81 -2.05
CA ASP A 298 19.68 29.56 -2.49
C ASP A 298 20.56 30.71 -2.00
N ILE A 299 21.41 30.42 -1.02
CA ILE A 299 22.26 31.43 -0.34
C ILE A 299 23.32 31.96 -1.32
N GLU A 300 23.86 31.13 -2.20
CA GLU A 300 24.92 31.51 -3.14
C GLU A 300 24.35 32.40 -4.26
N ALA A 301 23.24 31.95 -4.86
CA ALA A 301 22.58 32.71 -5.92
C ALA A 301 21.73 33.88 -5.38
N LYS A 302 21.52 33.98 -4.08
CA LYS A 302 20.63 34.95 -3.40
C LYS A 302 19.23 35.00 -3.97
N LYS A 303 18.71 33.84 -4.38
CA LYS A 303 17.39 33.68 -5.01
C LYS A 303 16.55 32.64 -4.23
N TRP A 304 15.25 32.80 -4.32
CA TRP A 304 14.31 31.79 -3.87
C TRP A 304 13.96 30.86 -5.02
N TYR A 305 13.79 29.57 -4.74
CA TYR A 305 13.26 28.59 -5.66
C TYR A 305 12.29 27.66 -4.94
N VAL A 306 11.37 27.08 -5.69
CA VAL A 306 10.49 26.01 -5.21
C VAL A 306 11.17 24.68 -5.54
N PRO A 307 11.41 23.79 -4.56
CA PRO A 307 11.95 22.47 -4.83
C PRO A 307 11.07 21.68 -5.79
N TYR A 308 11.70 20.87 -6.62
CA TYR A 308 11.01 19.85 -7.40
C TYR A 308 10.77 18.63 -6.53
N VAL A 309 9.72 17.87 -6.84
CA VAL A 309 9.29 16.73 -6.06
C VAL A 309 9.38 15.46 -6.87
N ILE A 310 10.00 14.43 -6.30
CA ILE A 310 9.95 13.05 -6.80
C ILE A 310 9.15 12.23 -5.81
N GLU A 311 8.08 11.60 -6.31
CA GLU A 311 7.08 10.90 -5.54
C GLU A 311 7.06 9.40 -5.85
N PRO A 312 7.74 8.53 -5.11
CA PRO A 312 7.41 7.11 -5.05
C PRO A 312 6.16 6.88 -4.22
N SER A 313 5.12 6.29 -4.82
CA SER A 313 3.81 6.04 -4.18
C SER A 313 3.33 4.63 -4.46
N ALA A 314 3.14 3.84 -3.40
CA ALA A 314 2.65 2.47 -3.47
C ALA A 314 1.43 2.24 -2.58
N GLY A 315 0.43 1.52 -3.09
CA GLY A 315 -0.68 1.03 -2.27
C GLY A 315 -0.25 -0.15 -1.41
N VAL A 316 -0.40 -0.04 -0.09
CA VAL A 316 -0.09 -1.15 0.84
C VAL A 316 -0.90 -2.40 0.49
N ASP A 317 -2.18 -2.22 0.16
CA ASP A 317 -3.11 -3.31 -0.15
C ASP A 317 -2.74 -4.02 -1.46
N ARG A 318 -2.32 -3.26 -2.50
CA ARG A 318 -1.74 -3.83 -3.73
C ARG A 318 -0.44 -4.57 -3.45
N GLY A 319 0.43 -4.01 -2.61
CA GLY A 319 1.66 -4.66 -2.18
C GLY A 319 1.42 -5.98 -1.45
N VAL A 320 0.45 -6.02 -0.53
CA VAL A 320 0.04 -7.27 0.14
C VAL A 320 -0.47 -8.29 -0.88
N LEU A 321 -1.28 -7.86 -1.86
CA LEU A 321 -1.77 -8.75 -2.91
C LEU A 321 -0.62 -9.30 -3.78
N ALA A 322 0.33 -8.46 -4.17
CA ALA A 322 1.48 -8.86 -4.97
C ALA A 322 2.35 -9.88 -4.20
N VAL A 323 2.69 -9.60 -2.95
CA VAL A 323 3.47 -10.50 -2.08
C VAL A 323 2.77 -11.84 -1.87
N LEU A 324 1.45 -11.83 -1.64
CA LEU A 324 0.67 -13.07 -1.49
C LEU A 324 0.62 -13.87 -2.79
N ASN A 325 0.45 -13.18 -3.93
CA ASN A 325 0.42 -13.83 -5.25
C ASN A 325 1.76 -14.46 -5.60
N GLU A 326 2.84 -13.75 -5.38
CA GLU A 326 4.20 -14.25 -5.66
C GLU A 326 4.56 -15.44 -4.76
N ALA A 327 4.16 -15.38 -3.49
CA ALA A 327 4.44 -16.43 -2.52
C ALA A 327 3.57 -17.68 -2.70
N TYR A 328 2.43 -17.60 -3.40
CA TYR A 328 1.47 -18.69 -3.52
C TYR A 328 2.02 -19.78 -4.47
N THR A 329 2.23 -20.97 -3.93
CA THR A 329 2.75 -22.11 -4.67
C THR A 329 1.95 -23.38 -4.37
N VAL A 330 1.64 -24.15 -5.39
CA VAL A 330 1.08 -25.50 -5.26
C VAL A 330 2.14 -26.52 -5.70
N GLU A 331 2.51 -27.42 -4.81
CA GLU A 331 3.53 -28.44 -5.04
C GLU A 331 2.90 -29.81 -5.10
N GLU A 332 3.23 -30.58 -6.13
CA GLU A 332 2.88 -31.99 -6.23
C GLU A 332 3.83 -32.85 -5.40
N LEU A 333 3.30 -33.65 -4.50
CA LEU A 333 4.07 -34.55 -3.64
C LEU A 333 4.09 -36.00 -4.10
N GLY A 334 3.55 -36.27 -5.30
CA GLY A 334 3.32 -37.61 -5.81
C GLY A 334 2.02 -38.24 -5.32
N GLU A 335 1.58 -39.33 -5.97
CA GLU A 335 0.34 -40.05 -5.67
C GLU A 335 -0.92 -39.16 -5.67
N GLY A 336 -0.93 -38.07 -6.46
CA GLY A 336 -2.06 -37.12 -6.50
C GLY A 336 -2.25 -36.29 -5.24
N LYS A 337 -1.23 -36.18 -4.39
CA LYS A 337 -1.24 -35.32 -3.20
C LYS A 337 -0.57 -33.98 -3.53
N GLU A 338 -1.22 -32.90 -3.15
CA GLU A 338 -0.75 -31.53 -3.30
C GLU A 338 -0.45 -30.88 -1.97
N ARG A 339 0.45 -29.90 -2.00
CA ARG A 339 0.78 -29.02 -0.90
C ARG A 339 0.67 -27.56 -1.34
N VAL A 340 -0.20 -26.80 -0.69
CA VAL A 340 -0.25 -25.34 -0.83
C VAL A 340 0.74 -24.71 0.14
N VAL A 341 1.59 -23.83 -0.37
CA VAL A 341 2.64 -23.14 0.40
C VAL A 341 2.61 -21.67 0.07
N LEU A 342 2.67 -20.80 1.10
CA LEU A 342 3.03 -19.40 0.93
C LEU A 342 4.54 -19.23 1.20
N ARG A 343 5.34 -19.05 0.15
CA ARG A 343 6.79 -18.86 0.22
C ARG A 343 7.17 -17.41 0.55
N LEU A 344 6.55 -16.89 1.61
CA LEU A 344 6.85 -15.54 2.09
C LEU A 344 8.29 -15.42 2.59
N LYS A 345 8.93 -14.28 2.33
CA LYS A 345 10.19 -13.93 3.02
C LYS A 345 9.96 -13.97 4.54
N SER A 346 10.93 -14.42 5.31
CA SER A 346 10.77 -14.64 6.75
C SER A 346 10.40 -13.38 7.53
N HIS A 347 10.90 -12.19 7.08
CA HIS A 347 10.55 -10.92 7.69
C HIS A 347 9.07 -10.52 7.44
N LEU A 348 8.46 -10.98 6.35
CA LEU A 348 7.04 -10.74 6.03
C LEU A 348 6.10 -11.76 6.66
N SER A 349 6.59 -12.97 7.01
CA SER A 349 5.75 -14.05 7.54
C SER A 349 4.95 -13.61 8.76
N PRO A 350 3.61 -13.83 8.79
CA PRO A 350 2.75 -13.45 9.92
C PRO A 350 3.10 -14.16 11.22
N ILE A 351 3.54 -15.42 11.09
CA ILE A 351 4.01 -16.27 12.20
C ILE A 351 5.46 -16.58 11.92
N LYS A 352 6.36 -16.20 12.83
CA LYS A 352 7.81 -16.39 12.65
C LYS A 352 8.26 -17.81 12.92
N ALA A 353 7.62 -18.49 13.86
CA ALA A 353 7.87 -19.89 14.17
C ALA A 353 6.62 -20.55 14.77
N ALA A 354 6.48 -21.85 14.55
CA ALA A 354 5.46 -22.65 15.21
C ALA A 354 6.10 -23.73 16.07
N VAL A 355 5.74 -23.79 17.36
CA VAL A 355 6.20 -24.83 18.28
C VAL A 355 5.13 -25.89 18.39
N ILE A 356 5.47 -27.15 18.11
CA ILE A 356 4.53 -28.25 17.94
C ILE A 356 4.94 -29.42 18.86
N PRO A 357 4.20 -29.71 19.94
CA PRO A 357 4.44 -30.94 20.71
C PRO A 357 3.96 -32.16 19.91
N LEU A 358 4.83 -33.17 19.76
CA LEU A 358 4.55 -34.40 19.00
C LEU A 358 3.27 -35.12 19.48
N LYS A 359 3.01 -35.07 20.78
CA LYS A 359 1.83 -35.66 21.43
C LYS A 359 1.14 -34.63 22.32
N LYS A 360 -0.05 -34.16 21.92
CA LYS A 360 -0.85 -33.19 22.66
C LYS A 360 -1.38 -33.64 24.02
N ASN A 361 -1.44 -34.94 24.26
CA ASN A 361 -1.90 -35.58 25.50
C ASN A 361 -0.74 -35.94 26.44
N LYS A 362 0.48 -35.57 26.16
CA LYS A 362 1.64 -35.72 27.02
C LYS A 362 2.01 -34.35 27.60
N GLU A 363 1.70 -34.19 28.90
CA GLU A 363 1.83 -32.90 29.59
C GLU A 363 3.27 -32.39 29.59
N GLU A 364 4.27 -33.26 29.73
CA GLU A 364 5.69 -32.90 29.71
C GLU A 364 6.12 -32.28 28.38
N LEU A 365 5.68 -32.85 27.23
CA LEU A 365 5.97 -32.32 25.91
C LEU A 365 5.27 -30.97 25.68
N VAL A 366 4.02 -30.85 26.15
CA VAL A 366 3.24 -29.61 26.00
C VAL A 366 3.83 -28.48 26.86
N THR A 367 4.29 -28.80 28.07
CA THR A 367 4.94 -27.83 28.95
C THR A 367 6.25 -27.34 28.35
N LEU A 368 7.13 -28.24 27.91
CA LEU A 368 8.37 -27.86 27.23
C LEU A 368 8.11 -27.03 25.98
N ALA A 369 7.10 -27.39 25.19
CA ALA A 369 6.73 -26.60 23.99
C ALA A 369 6.23 -25.18 24.36
N LYS A 370 5.49 -25.01 25.45
CA LYS A 370 5.07 -23.70 25.98
C LYS A 370 6.28 -22.87 26.42
N ASP A 371 7.26 -23.48 27.10
CA ASP A 371 8.46 -22.79 27.58
C ASP A 371 9.32 -22.31 26.39
N ILE A 372 9.53 -23.19 25.40
CA ILE A 372 10.24 -22.83 24.16
C ILE A 372 9.51 -21.68 23.44
N LYS A 373 8.19 -21.79 23.27
CA LYS A 373 7.37 -20.72 22.67
C LYS A 373 7.52 -19.39 23.41
N SER A 374 7.45 -19.42 24.74
CA SER A 374 7.56 -18.23 25.58
C SER A 374 8.95 -17.59 25.47
N ASN A 375 10.00 -18.39 25.46
CA ASN A 375 11.38 -17.92 25.30
C ASN A 375 11.59 -17.25 23.93
N LEU A 376 11.13 -17.89 22.84
CA LEU A 376 11.21 -17.31 21.50
C LEU A 376 10.39 -16.01 21.40
N GLN A 377 9.21 -15.99 21.99
CA GLN A 377 8.34 -14.80 21.98
C GLN A 377 8.97 -13.63 22.75
N SER A 378 9.68 -13.89 23.85
CA SER A 378 10.37 -12.86 24.64
C SER A 378 11.52 -12.17 23.89
N MET A 379 12.03 -12.78 22.81
CA MET A 379 13.03 -12.17 21.94
C MET A 379 12.50 -11.01 21.10
N GLY A 380 11.19 -10.78 21.07
CA GLY A 380 10.56 -9.65 20.38
C GLY A 380 10.68 -9.65 18.85
N LYS A 381 10.94 -10.83 18.24
CA LYS A 381 11.14 -10.96 16.77
C LYS A 381 9.84 -11.20 15.99
N GLY A 382 8.70 -11.08 16.63
CA GLY A 382 7.37 -11.27 16.05
C GLY A 382 6.61 -12.45 16.66
N ARG A 383 5.49 -12.81 16.04
CA ARG A 383 4.55 -13.79 16.58
C ARG A 383 5.10 -15.22 16.50
N VAL A 384 5.09 -15.93 17.62
CA VAL A 384 5.39 -17.37 17.72
C VAL A 384 4.11 -18.10 18.11
N PHE A 385 3.79 -19.19 17.41
CA PHE A 385 2.55 -19.93 17.60
C PHE A 385 2.81 -21.27 18.32
N LEU A 386 1.96 -21.64 19.27
CA LEU A 386 1.92 -22.99 19.84
C LEU A 386 0.83 -23.79 19.12
N GLU A 387 1.24 -24.72 18.27
CA GLU A 387 0.29 -25.58 17.55
C GLU A 387 0.08 -26.90 18.31
N ASN A 388 -1.01 -26.98 19.05
CA ASN A 388 -1.34 -28.15 19.86
C ASN A 388 -2.67 -28.82 19.41
N THR A 389 -3.00 -28.71 18.10
CA THR A 389 -4.23 -29.26 17.54
C THR A 389 -3.94 -30.25 16.41
N GLY A 390 -4.66 -31.38 16.39
CA GLY A 390 -4.52 -32.33 15.31
C GLY A 390 -3.27 -33.23 15.43
N ASN A 391 -2.83 -33.77 14.30
CA ASN A 391 -1.57 -34.49 14.17
C ASN A 391 -0.50 -33.62 13.53
N ILE A 392 0.78 -34.01 13.69
CA ILE A 392 1.93 -33.24 13.24
C ILE A 392 1.91 -32.94 11.74
N GLY A 393 1.50 -33.90 10.91
CA GLY A 393 1.45 -33.69 9.46
C GLY A 393 0.42 -32.62 9.05
N LYS A 394 -0.75 -32.59 9.73
CA LYS A 394 -1.75 -31.54 9.52
C LYS A 394 -1.27 -30.18 10.05
N ALA A 395 -0.53 -30.18 11.16
CA ALA A 395 0.07 -28.98 11.73
C ALA A 395 1.07 -28.34 10.72
N TYR A 396 1.99 -29.14 10.19
CA TYR A 396 2.94 -28.67 9.15
C TYR A 396 2.23 -28.10 7.94
N ARG A 397 1.22 -28.80 7.40
CA ARG A 397 0.44 -28.30 6.24
C ARG A 397 -0.22 -26.96 6.51
N ARG A 398 -0.80 -26.78 7.71
CA ARG A 398 -1.40 -25.52 8.11
C ARG A 398 -0.38 -24.39 8.13
N HIS A 399 0.82 -24.66 8.66
CA HIS A 399 1.90 -23.69 8.73
C HIS A 399 2.54 -23.40 7.37
N ASP A 400 2.61 -24.39 6.47
CA ASP A 400 2.99 -24.18 5.07
C ASP A 400 2.02 -23.20 4.37
N GLU A 401 0.71 -23.40 4.51
CA GLU A 401 -0.33 -22.54 3.91
C GLU A 401 -0.37 -21.10 4.45
N VAL A 402 0.13 -20.85 5.67
CA VAL A 402 0.17 -19.50 6.24
C VAL A 402 1.56 -18.86 6.16
N GLY A 403 2.52 -19.56 5.54
CA GLY A 403 3.84 -19.01 5.27
C GLY A 403 4.77 -18.98 6.47
N THR A 404 4.55 -19.81 7.50
CA THR A 404 5.47 -19.91 8.65
C THR A 404 6.79 -20.50 8.21
N PRO A 405 7.95 -19.83 8.38
CA PRO A 405 9.21 -20.29 7.81
C PRO A 405 9.79 -21.51 8.52
N VAL A 406 9.55 -21.68 9.80
CA VAL A 406 10.09 -22.78 10.59
C VAL A 406 9.06 -23.37 11.56
N CYS A 407 8.99 -24.71 11.60
CA CYS A 407 8.26 -25.45 12.62
C CYS A 407 9.24 -26.15 13.55
N ILE A 408 9.03 -26.01 14.85
CA ILE A 408 9.88 -26.56 15.91
C ILE A 408 9.09 -27.71 16.57
N THR A 409 9.52 -28.95 16.37
CA THR A 409 8.85 -30.10 16.95
C THR A 409 9.54 -30.50 18.25
N VAL A 410 8.72 -30.63 19.31
CA VAL A 410 9.12 -31.10 20.62
C VAL A 410 8.65 -32.54 20.75
N ASP A 411 9.59 -33.47 20.82
CA ASP A 411 9.36 -34.93 20.92
C ASP A 411 9.97 -35.54 22.18
N PHE A 412 10.00 -36.88 22.29
CA PHE A 412 10.52 -37.55 23.46
C PHE A 412 12.06 -37.35 23.61
N ASN A 413 12.79 -37.26 22.49
CA ASN A 413 14.22 -36.94 22.53
C ASN A 413 14.46 -35.55 23.11
N SER A 414 13.51 -34.63 22.93
CA SER A 414 13.59 -33.28 23.50
C SER A 414 13.62 -33.31 25.03
N LEU A 415 12.91 -34.25 25.66
CA LEU A 415 12.90 -34.43 27.11
C LEU A 415 14.21 -35.08 27.61
N GLU A 416 14.78 -36.00 26.83
CA GLU A 416 15.95 -36.75 27.22
C GLU A 416 17.27 -35.99 26.98
N ASN A 417 17.37 -35.35 25.81
CA ASN A 417 18.63 -34.75 25.29
C ASN A 417 18.60 -33.22 25.24
N GLY A 418 17.47 -32.59 25.54
CA GLY A 418 17.35 -31.12 25.42
C GLY A 418 17.44 -30.60 23.98
N THR A 419 17.09 -31.41 22.98
CA THR A 419 17.14 -31.07 21.55
C THR A 419 15.73 -30.95 20.97
N VAL A 420 15.57 -30.23 19.84
CA VAL A 420 14.31 -30.14 19.10
C VAL A 420 14.54 -30.41 17.62
N THR A 421 13.53 -30.85 16.91
CA THR A 421 13.56 -30.98 15.45
C THR A 421 13.08 -29.68 14.82
N LEU A 422 13.90 -29.12 13.92
CA LEU A 422 13.53 -27.98 13.09
C LEU A 422 13.12 -28.46 11.70
N ARG A 423 11.93 -28.04 11.27
CA ARG A 423 11.46 -28.25 9.90
C ARG A 423 11.40 -26.89 9.19
N ASP A 424 12.20 -26.74 8.17
CA ASP A 424 12.11 -25.61 7.26
C ASP A 424 10.90 -25.78 6.31
N ARG A 425 10.17 -24.69 6.05
CA ARG A 425 8.97 -24.68 5.20
C ARG A 425 9.28 -25.08 3.77
N ASP A 426 10.39 -24.59 3.21
CA ASP A 426 10.66 -24.68 1.78
C ASP A 426 11.34 -26.00 1.41
N THR A 427 12.17 -26.54 2.29
CA THR A 427 12.90 -27.81 2.07
C THR A 427 12.30 -29.03 2.76
N MET A 428 11.32 -28.84 3.66
CA MET A 428 10.69 -29.89 4.48
C MET A 428 11.66 -30.68 5.35
#